data_932ecb2ecfedd56d7c0087335ef4f0e2
#
_entry.id   932ecb2ecfedd56d7c0087335ef4f0e2
#
_cell.length_a   1.000
_cell.length_b   1.000
_cell.length_c   1.000
_cell.angle_alpha   90.00
_cell.angle_beta   90.00
_cell.angle_gamma   90.00
#
_symmetry.space_group_name_H-M   'P 1'
#
loop_
_entity.id
_entity.type
_entity.pdbx_description
1 polymer ?
#
loop_
_entity_poly.entity_id
_entity_poly.type
_entity_poly.pdbx_seq_one_letter_code
_entity_poly.pdbx_strand_id
1 'polypeptide(L)'
;MKKSMLLVISLLTYCSVFAQSVKFDTLSLDQAFERAQAEEKFVFVDVTASWCGPCQVMLEEVLSRKDVGEYCNKQFICIQMDVDKLEGKDFKKKYGVNSIPTFFILQEDGTVRHRLRGARRPEDFLAWAKRGVNETSSLFFLNGLLERKQKMSLQNKVDYYLVLKDIRKLHDADSLRTVLFEQTPFEKLTDKECWSLFSEEVYGSQYFEYVVKHGDKFREKQGKERIDDYLVQGYKQEIQRLMYGSQASPEAFDLIKQITMAVSTPDRTVISGEDKVKVVLAWAKEVKAFLENDIPGMVEGMQELVELKEWRDCLWHAMQYVGLNGKDEDKERMGQFTSKMLFEFAKTPVEQWDFYQKFRYLGFPISCNGKFWSDALERVKEKNKPLLLECVRGSDAYFIMRNWAWDLPERVNYLDSLCVSVRIDMDDPDVAFLKERFEITNYPAYFLLDKEGKVRYSWEGMIEEDQAFRDSLRKGVEGI
;
A
#
# COMPACT_ATOMS: atom_id res chain seq x y z
N MET A 1 17.27 20.89 -42.49
CA MET A 1 17.69 19.60 -41.89
C MET A 1 17.68 19.57 -40.35
N LYS A 2 18.09 20.60 -39.60
CA LYS A 2 18.08 20.60 -38.10
C LYS A 2 16.69 20.61 -37.46
N LYS A 3 15.66 21.20 -38.06
CA LYS A 3 14.28 21.24 -37.50
C LYS A 3 13.53 19.90 -37.62
N SER A 4 13.83 19.10 -38.66
CA SER A 4 13.21 17.77 -38.85
C SER A 4 13.80 16.70 -37.92
N MET A 5 15.06 16.86 -37.50
CA MET A 5 15.73 15.93 -36.59
C MET A 5 15.24 16.12 -35.12
N LEU A 6 14.89 17.36 -34.71
CA LEU A 6 14.31 17.65 -33.41
C LEU A 6 12.86 17.08 -33.26
N LEU A 7 12.08 17.05 -34.35
CA LEU A 7 10.74 16.48 -34.34
C LEU A 7 10.74 14.95 -34.22
N VAL A 8 11.72 14.29 -34.82
CA VAL A 8 11.88 12.82 -34.74
C VAL A 8 12.37 12.39 -33.35
N ILE A 9 13.25 13.17 -32.72
CA ILE A 9 13.70 12.90 -31.33
C ILE A 9 12.55 13.13 -30.34
N SER A 10 11.71 14.15 -30.56
CA SER A 10 10.50 14.41 -29.74
C SER A 10 9.44 13.31 -29.89
N LEU A 11 9.28 12.70 -31.08
CA LEU A 11 8.36 11.56 -31.26
C LEU A 11 8.88 10.27 -30.61
N LEU A 12 10.19 10.06 -30.61
CA LEU A 12 10.80 8.88 -29.98
C LEU A 12 10.78 8.94 -28.45
N THR A 13 10.80 10.15 -27.86
CA THR A 13 10.63 10.31 -26.40
C THR A 13 9.18 10.20 -25.95
N TYR A 14 8.20 10.45 -26.84
CA TYR A 14 6.77 10.31 -26.51
C TYR A 14 6.29 8.84 -26.49
N CYS A 15 6.98 7.94 -27.22
CA CYS A 15 6.67 6.51 -27.18
C CYS A 15 7.13 5.77 -25.91
N SER A 16 7.95 6.40 -25.05
CA SER A 16 8.53 5.75 -23.86
C SER A 16 7.64 5.86 -22.60
N VAL A 17 6.53 6.60 -22.63
CA VAL A 17 5.71 6.87 -21.45
C VAL A 17 4.58 5.84 -21.24
N PHE A 18 4.29 4.98 -22.22
CA PHE A 18 3.18 4.00 -22.14
C PHE A 18 3.59 2.56 -21.78
N ALA A 19 4.80 2.32 -21.27
CA ALA A 19 5.30 0.98 -20.99
C ALA A 19 5.46 0.69 -19.47
N GLN A 20 4.53 1.17 -18.63
CA GLN A 20 4.72 1.08 -17.18
C GLN A 20 3.97 -0.07 -16.49
N SER A 21 2.94 -0.64 -17.08
CA SER A 21 2.12 -1.73 -16.52
C SER A 21 2.29 -3.03 -17.31
N VAL A 22 1.80 -4.15 -16.74
CA VAL A 22 1.64 -5.40 -17.50
C VAL A 22 0.66 -5.16 -18.64
N LYS A 23 1.06 -5.48 -19.88
CA LYS A 23 0.24 -5.33 -21.08
C LYS A 23 -0.45 -6.64 -21.37
N PHE A 24 -1.76 -6.66 -21.18
CA PHE A 24 -2.57 -7.82 -21.55
C PHE A 24 -3.01 -7.74 -23.01
N ASP A 25 -2.69 -8.79 -23.75
CA ASP A 25 -3.10 -8.95 -25.15
C ASP A 25 -4.52 -9.55 -25.23
N THR A 26 -5.30 -9.10 -26.19
CA THR A 26 -6.63 -9.66 -26.49
C THR A 26 -6.48 -10.85 -27.43
N LEU A 27 -5.84 -11.91 -26.97
CA LEU A 27 -5.59 -13.13 -27.72
C LEU A 27 -6.36 -14.31 -27.10
N SER A 28 -6.78 -15.28 -27.94
CA SER A 28 -7.15 -16.60 -27.44
C SER A 28 -5.94 -17.32 -26.87
N LEU A 29 -6.16 -18.36 -26.06
CA LEU A 29 -5.07 -19.14 -25.49
C LEU A 29 -4.17 -19.76 -26.57
N ASP A 30 -4.75 -20.28 -27.67
CA ASP A 30 -3.99 -20.86 -28.76
C ASP A 30 -3.16 -19.81 -29.51
N GLN A 31 -3.72 -18.64 -29.77
CA GLN A 31 -2.97 -17.52 -30.35
C GLN A 31 -1.83 -17.04 -29.45
N ALA A 32 -2.04 -17.07 -28.12
CA ALA A 32 -0.99 -16.72 -27.18
C ALA A 32 0.16 -17.75 -27.20
N PHE A 33 -0.13 -19.05 -27.37
CA PHE A 33 0.89 -20.08 -27.52
C PHE A 33 1.67 -19.93 -28.83
N GLU A 34 0.97 -19.72 -29.97
CA GLU A 34 1.63 -19.49 -31.26
C GLU A 34 2.59 -18.29 -31.20
N ARG A 35 2.15 -17.21 -30.57
CA ARG A 35 2.97 -16.01 -30.44
C ARG A 35 4.13 -16.21 -29.44
N ALA A 36 3.89 -16.93 -28.36
CA ALA A 36 4.93 -17.26 -27.37
C ALA A 36 6.04 -18.10 -28.01
N GLN A 37 5.70 -19.07 -28.86
CA GLN A 37 6.65 -19.85 -29.62
C GLN A 37 7.45 -18.97 -30.59
N ALA A 38 6.78 -18.06 -31.32
CA ALA A 38 7.45 -17.18 -32.28
C ALA A 38 8.40 -16.17 -31.63
N GLU A 39 8.09 -15.72 -30.39
CA GLU A 39 8.88 -14.74 -29.65
C GLU A 39 9.81 -15.37 -28.59
N GLU A 40 9.90 -16.69 -28.51
CA GLU A 40 10.67 -17.44 -27.51
C GLU A 40 10.33 -16.99 -26.06
N LYS A 41 9.02 -16.81 -25.79
CA LYS A 41 8.49 -16.39 -24.50
C LYS A 41 7.60 -17.45 -23.88
N PHE A 42 7.29 -17.30 -22.60
CA PHE A 42 6.24 -18.05 -21.93
C PHE A 42 4.90 -17.31 -22.04
N VAL A 43 3.79 -18.00 -21.77
CA VAL A 43 2.46 -17.37 -21.64
C VAL A 43 2.17 -17.13 -20.18
N PHE A 44 1.93 -15.87 -19.82
CA PHE A 44 1.42 -15.49 -18.50
C PHE A 44 -0.09 -15.36 -18.58
N VAL A 45 -0.80 -16.08 -17.68
CA VAL A 45 -2.26 -16.04 -17.61
C VAL A 45 -2.71 -15.54 -16.24
N ASP A 46 -3.41 -14.42 -16.22
CA ASP A 46 -4.13 -13.92 -15.06
C ASP A 46 -5.58 -14.42 -15.10
N VAL A 47 -5.94 -15.31 -14.16
CA VAL A 47 -7.30 -15.84 -14.04
C VAL A 47 -8.08 -15.00 -13.04
N THR A 48 -9.08 -14.29 -13.53
CA THR A 48 -9.77 -13.19 -12.85
C THR A 48 -11.28 -13.21 -13.04
N ALA A 49 -12.00 -12.28 -12.41
CA ALA A 49 -13.39 -11.91 -12.67
C ALA A 49 -13.64 -10.46 -12.26
N SER A 50 -14.64 -9.83 -12.87
CA SER A 50 -14.99 -8.42 -12.60
C SER A 50 -15.44 -8.16 -11.15
N TRP A 51 -16.05 -9.13 -10.49
CA TRP A 51 -16.52 -9.06 -9.09
C TRP A 51 -15.45 -9.43 -8.05
N CYS A 52 -14.25 -9.81 -8.48
CA CYS A 52 -13.19 -10.31 -7.59
C CYS A 52 -12.38 -9.14 -7.01
N GLY A 53 -12.69 -8.70 -5.78
CA GLY A 53 -11.97 -7.62 -5.11
C GLY A 53 -10.45 -7.84 -5.04
N PRO A 54 -9.94 -9.01 -4.58
CA PRO A 54 -8.50 -9.26 -4.57
C PRO A 54 -7.84 -9.25 -5.96
N CYS A 55 -8.59 -9.54 -7.03
CA CYS A 55 -8.09 -9.44 -8.41
C CYS A 55 -7.91 -7.97 -8.82
N GLN A 56 -8.85 -7.09 -8.42
CA GLN A 56 -8.73 -5.65 -8.66
C GLN A 56 -7.51 -5.07 -7.95
N VAL A 57 -7.30 -5.44 -6.68
CA VAL A 57 -6.09 -5.04 -5.94
C VAL A 57 -4.81 -5.48 -6.67
N MET A 58 -4.77 -6.71 -7.19
CA MET A 58 -3.62 -7.16 -7.98
C MET A 58 -3.42 -6.33 -9.23
N LEU A 59 -4.49 -5.98 -9.94
CA LEU A 59 -4.44 -5.19 -11.15
C LEU A 59 -3.94 -3.76 -10.87
N GLU A 60 -4.48 -3.13 -9.82
CA GLU A 60 -4.24 -1.72 -9.50
C GLU A 60 -2.90 -1.50 -8.78
N GLU A 61 -2.51 -2.38 -7.86
CA GLU A 61 -1.36 -2.16 -6.99
C GLU A 61 -0.11 -2.97 -7.38
N VAL A 62 -0.27 -4.06 -8.13
CA VAL A 62 0.83 -4.96 -8.47
C VAL A 62 1.14 -4.95 -9.97
N LEU A 63 0.15 -5.28 -10.80
CA LEU A 63 0.34 -5.43 -12.24
C LEU A 63 0.47 -4.07 -12.96
N SER A 64 0.02 -2.98 -12.32
CA SER A 64 0.21 -1.60 -12.78
C SER A 64 1.62 -1.06 -12.53
N ARG A 65 2.41 -1.70 -11.68
CA ARG A 65 3.75 -1.20 -11.33
C ARG A 65 4.72 -1.32 -12.49
N LYS A 66 5.57 -0.33 -12.62
CA LYS A 66 6.60 -0.24 -13.66
C LYS A 66 7.56 -1.44 -13.66
N ASP A 67 8.11 -1.79 -12.50
CA ASP A 67 9.08 -2.89 -12.34
C ASP A 67 8.47 -4.26 -12.68
N VAL A 68 7.21 -4.48 -12.30
CA VAL A 68 6.45 -5.69 -12.64
C VAL A 68 6.13 -5.73 -14.13
N GLY A 69 5.62 -4.61 -14.69
CA GLY A 69 5.28 -4.51 -16.10
C GLY A 69 6.49 -4.68 -17.02
N GLU A 70 7.61 -4.02 -16.72
CA GLU A 70 8.86 -4.17 -17.50
C GLU A 70 9.34 -5.63 -17.51
N TYR A 71 9.28 -6.30 -16.35
CA TYR A 71 9.67 -7.71 -16.27
C TYR A 71 8.71 -8.62 -17.04
N CYS A 72 7.41 -8.52 -16.77
CA CYS A 72 6.40 -9.38 -17.38
C CYS A 72 6.33 -9.20 -18.89
N ASN A 73 6.29 -7.99 -19.40
CA ASN A 73 6.21 -7.70 -20.84
C ASN A 73 7.45 -8.21 -21.61
N LYS A 74 8.60 -8.26 -20.94
CA LYS A 74 9.83 -8.81 -21.52
C LYS A 74 9.81 -10.34 -21.60
N GLN A 75 9.28 -11.02 -20.58
CA GLN A 75 9.37 -12.47 -20.42
C GLN A 75 8.16 -13.23 -20.96
N PHE A 76 7.01 -12.57 -21.06
CA PHE A 76 5.73 -13.23 -21.30
C PHE A 76 4.92 -12.60 -22.42
N ILE A 77 4.08 -13.42 -23.05
CA ILE A 77 2.84 -13.01 -23.69
C ILE A 77 1.78 -13.05 -22.61
N CYS A 78 1.21 -11.89 -22.24
CA CYS A 78 0.31 -11.77 -21.10
C CYS A 78 -1.14 -11.74 -21.58
N ILE A 79 -1.99 -12.63 -21.05
CA ILE A 79 -3.43 -12.67 -21.29
C ILE A 79 -4.22 -12.78 -20.01
N GLN A 80 -5.49 -12.34 -20.04
CA GLN A 80 -6.44 -12.51 -18.93
C GLN A 80 -7.52 -13.53 -19.28
N MET A 81 -7.87 -14.37 -18.31
CA MET A 81 -8.95 -15.35 -18.41
C MET A 81 -10.04 -15.03 -17.38
N ASP A 82 -11.12 -14.43 -17.86
CA ASP A 82 -12.29 -14.13 -17.03
C ASP A 82 -13.11 -15.41 -16.85
N VAL A 83 -13.23 -15.90 -15.60
CA VAL A 83 -13.92 -17.17 -15.28
C VAL A 83 -15.42 -17.17 -15.57
N ASP A 84 -16.03 -16.01 -15.83
CA ASP A 84 -17.46 -15.91 -16.21
C ASP A 84 -17.65 -16.04 -17.71
N LYS A 85 -16.62 -15.85 -18.52
CA LYS A 85 -16.61 -16.05 -19.98
C LYS A 85 -16.35 -17.51 -20.35
N LEU A 86 -16.75 -17.91 -21.54
CA LEU A 86 -16.63 -19.30 -22.02
C LEU A 86 -15.19 -19.80 -21.96
N GLU A 87 -14.24 -19.06 -22.54
CA GLU A 87 -12.83 -19.44 -22.55
C GLU A 87 -12.24 -19.55 -21.15
N GLY A 88 -12.63 -18.65 -20.22
CA GLY A 88 -12.18 -18.69 -18.84
C GLY A 88 -12.78 -19.89 -18.07
N LYS A 89 -14.03 -20.29 -18.37
CA LYS A 89 -14.64 -21.51 -17.81
C LYS A 89 -13.90 -22.77 -18.27
N ASP A 90 -13.55 -22.84 -19.53
CA ASP A 90 -12.81 -23.97 -20.13
C ASP A 90 -11.38 -24.01 -19.57
N PHE A 91 -10.72 -22.85 -19.47
CA PHE A 91 -9.42 -22.72 -18.80
C PHE A 91 -9.46 -23.18 -17.36
N LYS A 92 -10.45 -22.69 -16.60
CA LYS A 92 -10.70 -23.09 -15.20
C LYS A 92 -10.82 -24.60 -15.05
N LYS A 93 -11.57 -25.25 -15.92
CA LYS A 93 -11.76 -26.71 -15.93
C LYS A 93 -10.47 -27.45 -16.31
N LYS A 94 -9.81 -27.01 -17.39
CA LYS A 94 -8.58 -27.64 -17.91
C LYS A 94 -7.44 -27.59 -16.89
N TYR A 95 -7.22 -26.44 -16.23
CA TYR A 95 -6.10 -26.23 -15.33
C TYR A 95 -6.48 -26.34 -13.85
N GLY A 96 -7.69 -26.77 -13.50
CA GLY A 96 -8.12 -27.01 -12.13
C GLY A 96 -8.09 -25.76 -11.25
N VAL A 97 -8.59 -24.62 -11.75
CA VAL A 97 -8.67 -23.38 -10.99
C VAL A 97 -9.89 -23.42 -10.08
N ASN A 98 -9.66 -23.35 -8.75
CA ASN A 98 -10.72 -23.39 -7.75
C ASN A 98 -10.82 -22.13 -6.89
N SER A 99 -9.96 -21.15 -7.14
CA SER A 99 -9.99 -19.82 -6.50
C SER A 99 -9.36 -18.79 -7.44
N ILE A 100 -9.74 -17.52 -7.31
CA ILE A 100 -9.15 -16.37 -8.00
C ILE A 100 -8.72 -15.31 -6.98
N PRO A 101 -7.70 -14.48 -7.28
CA PRO A 101 -6.85 -14.57 -8.46
C PRO A 101 -5.98 -15.85 -8.45
N THR A 102 -5.72 -16.39 -9.62
CA THR A 102 -4.72 -17.44 -9.82
C THR A 102 -3.92 -17.11 -11.08
N PHE A 103 -2.60 -17.17 -10.97
CA PHE A 103 -1.69 -16.85 -12.05
C PHE A 103 -0.95 -18.08 -12.53
N PHE A 104 -0.74 -18.18 -13.84
CA PHE A 104 0.01 -19.24 -14.45
C PHE A 104 1.12 -18.70 -15.32
N ILE A 105 2.24 -19.40 -15.34
CA ILE A 105 3.23 -19.34 -16.39
C ILE A 105 3.14 -20.67 -17.13
N LEU A 106 2.77 -20.61 -18.41
CA LEU A 106 2.61 -21.79 -19.27
C LEU A 106 3.73 -21.83 -20.29
N GLN A 107 4.15 -23.04 -20.66
CA GLN A 107 4.99 -23.27 -21.82
C GLN A 107 4.14 -23.15 -23.10
N GLU A 108 4.79 -23.09 -24.25
CA GLU A 108 4.17 -22.97 -25.56
C GLU A 108 3.25 -24.15 -25.94
N ASP A 109 3.47 -25.31 -25.29
CA ASP A 109 2.64 -26.52 -25.47
C ASP A 109 1.45 -26.56 -24.47
N GLY A 110 1.27 -25.52 -23.67
CA GLY A 110 0.24 -25.44 -22.62
C GLY A 110 0.59 -26.13 -21.30
N THR A 111 1.78 -26.70 -21.18
CA THR A 111 2.24 -27.29 -19.92
C THR A 111 2.42 -26.22 -18.84
N VAL A 112 1.93 -26.49 -17.61
CA VAL A 112 2.09 -25.58 -16.47
C VAL A 112 3.54 -25.55 -16.03
N ARG A 113 4.23 -24.44 -16.29
CA ARG A 113 5.59 -24.21 -15.83
C ARG A 113 5.64 -23.73 -14.39
N HIS A 114 4.74 -22.80 -14.04
CA HIS A 114 4.63 -22.27 -12.68
C HIS A 114 3.20 -21.83 -12.37
N ARG A 115 2.84 -21.77 -11.07
CA ARG A 115 1.49 -21.40 -10.65
C ARG A 115 1.54 -20.62 -9.33
N LEU A 116 0.69 -19.59 -9.21
CA LEU A 116 0.46 -18.83 -7.98
C LEU A 116 -1.03 -18.76 -7.67
N ARG A 117 -1.42 -18.98 -6.42
CA ARG A 117 -2.81 -18.84 -5.95
C ARG A 117 -2.92 -17.71 -4.93
N GLY A 118 -3.86 -16.80 -5.19
CA GLY A 118 -4.16 -15.66 -4.31
C GLY A 118 -3.29 -14.44 -4.58
N ALA A 119 -3.71 -13.31 -4.02
CA ALA A 119 -3.02 -12.03 -4.12
C ALA A 119 -1.65 -12.05 -3.42
N ARG A 120 -0.72 -11.21 -3.90
CA ARG A 120 0.62 -11.01 -3.36
C ARG A 120 0.99 -9.54 -3.39
N ARG A 121 1.94 -9.16 -2.54
CA ARG A 121 2.61 -7.86 -2.65
C ARG A 121 3.47 -7.84 -3.92
N PRO A 122 3.78 -6.66 -4.46
CA PRO A 122 4.53 -6.54 -5.71
C PRO A 122 5.87 -7.29 -5.73
N GLU A 123 6.63 -7.20 -4.64
CA GLU A 123 7.94 -7.83 -4.51
C GLU A 123 7.84 -9.36 -4.53
N ASP A 124 6.83 -9.91 -3.83
CA ASP A 124 6.59 -11.35 -3.75
C ASP A 124 6.10 -11.90 -5.10
N PHE A 125 5.23 -11.14 -5.80
CA PHE A 125 4.79 -11.47 -7.15
C PHE A 125 5.95 -11.50 -8.15
N LEU A 126 6.81 -10.48 -8.12
CA LEU A 126 7.98 -10.41 -8.99
C LEU A 126 8.98 -11.54 -8.69
N ALA A 127 9.18 -11.88 -7.41
CA ALA A 127 10.01 -13.01 -7.01
C ALA A 127 9.43 -14.35 -7.51
N TRP A 128 8.12 -14.54 -7.41
CA TRP A 128 7.40 -15.68 -7.97
C TRP A 128 7.58 -15.78 -9.50
N ALA A 129 7.38 -14.68 -10.23
CA ALA A 129 7.54 -14.65 -11.69
C ALA A 129 8.96 -15.01 -12.11
N LYS A 130 9.97 -14.50 -11.40
CA LYS A 130 11.39 -14.84 -11.64
C LYS A 130 11.69 -16.30 -11.38
N ARG A 131 11.15 -16.90 -10.31
CA ARG A 131 11.28 -18.34 -10.06
C ARG A 131 10.65 -19.17 -11.17
N GLY A 132 9.49 -18.75 -11.67
CA GLY A 132 8.79 -19.45 -12.73
C GLY A 132 9.53 -19.49 -14.08
N VAL A 133 10.28 -18.44 -14.40
CA VAL A 133 11.12 -18.38 -15.61
C VAL A 133 12.40 -19.18 -15.43
N ASN A 134 12.95 -19.24 -14.23
CA ASN A 134 14.21 -19.91 -13.95
C ASN A 134 14.13 -21.41 -14.20
N GLU A 135 15.16 -21.98 -14.84
CA GLU A 135 15.18 -23.38 -15.26
C GLU A 135 15.24 -24.37 -14.09
N THR A 136 15.80 -23.96 -12.95
CA THR A 136 16.06 -24.85 -11.80
C THR A 136 15.17 -24.63 -10.60
N SER A 137 14.26 -23.62 -10.63
CA SER A 137 13.39 -23.28 -9.50
C SER A 137 11.90 -23.28 -9.85
N SER A 138 11.52 -23.52 -11.11
CA SER A 138 10.11 -23.59 -11.53
C SER A 138 9.40 -24.83 -10.96
N LEU A 139 8.08 -24.75 -10.77
CA LEU A 139 7.26 -25.90 -10.37
C LEU A 139 7.45 -27.10 -11.30
N PHE A 140 7.51 -26.86 -12.62
CA PHE A 140 7.73 -27.90 -13.62
C PHE A 140 9.05 -28.65 -13.39
N PHE A 141 10.15 -27.92 -13.25
CA PHE A 141 11.47 -28.53 -13.02
C PHE A 141 11.51 -29.31 -11.71
N LEU A 142 11.01 -28.74 -10.62
CA LEU A 142 11.06 -29.34 -9.30
C LEU A 142 10.18 -30.59 -9.21
N ASN A 143 9.00 -30.60 -9.83
CA ASN A 143 8.17 -31.80 -9.95
C ASN A 143 8.88 -32.87 -10.79
N GLY A 144 9.54 -32.48 -11.87
CA GLY A 144 10.32 -33.43 -12.68
C GLY A 144 11.47 -34.08 -11.92
N LEU A 145 12.11 -33.39 -10.96
CA LEU A 145 13.10 -34.01 -10.07
C LEU A 145 12.46 -35.07 -9.15
N LEU A 146 11.27 -34.77 -8.60
CA LEU A 146 10.54 -35.71 -7.73
C LEU A 146 10.07 -36.94 -8.51
N GLU A 147 9.49 -36.78 -9.67
CA GLU A 147 9.01 -37.85 -10.53
C GLU A 147 10.16 -38.82 -10.94
N ARG A 148 11.32 -38.23 -11.24
CA ARG A 148 12.52 -39.02 -11.59
C ARG A 148 13.28 -39.50 -10.38
N LYS A 149 12.80 -39.23 -9.14
CA LYS A 149 13.47 -39.60 -7.87
C LYS A 149 14.92 -39.09 -7.79
N GLN A 150 15.18 -37.92 -8.41
CA GLN A 150 16.50 -37.31 -8.39
C GLN A 150 16.75 -36.56 -7.08
N LYS A 151 18.00 -36.56 -6.61
CA LYS A 151 18.40 -35.87 -5.39
C LYS A 151 18.29 -34.35 -5.59
N MET A 152 17.50 -33.69 -4.75
CA MET A 152 17.41 -32.24 -4.71
C MET A 152 18.57 -31.63 -3.93
N SER A 153 19.14 -30.53 -4.45
CA SER A 153 20.04 -29.67 -3.68
C SER A 153 19.27 -28.96 -2.55
N LEU A 154 19.99 -28.33 -1.62
CA LEU A 154 19.35 -27.51 -0.58
C LEU A 154 18.51 -26.39 -1.22
N GLN A 155 19.08 -25.66 -2.19
CA GLN A 155 18.36 -24.61 -2.93
C GLN A 155 17.07 -25.15 -3.55
N ASN A 156 17.11 -26.31 -4.28
CA ASN A 156 15.90 -26.88 -4.87
C ASN A 156 14.81 -27.23 -3.83
N LYS A 157 15.22 -27.71 -2.64
CA LYS A 157 14.27 -27.99 -1.55
C LYS A 157 13.64 -26.71 -1.00
N VAL A 158 14.42 -25.64 -0.84
CA VAL A 158 13.92 -24.33 -0.42
C VAL A 158 13.00 -23.74 -1.50
N ASP A 159 13.38 -23.81 -2.77
CA ASP A 159 12.52 -23.37 -3.88
C ASP A 159 11.21 -24.18 -3.91
N TYR A 160 11.26 -25.49 -3.63
CA TYR A 160 10.07 -26.33 -3.57
C TYR A 160 9.16 -25.97 -2.39
N TYR A 161 9.73 -25.61 -1.24
CA TYR A 161 8.98 -25.05 -0.13
C TYR A 161 8.20 -23.78 -0.55
N LEU A 162 8.85 -22.85 -1.26
CA LEU A 162 8.19 -21.64 -1.77
C LEU A 162 7.10 -21.96 -2.79
N VAL A 163 7.36 -22.91 -3.69
CA VAL A 163 6.38 -23.40 -4.67
C VAL A 163 5.14 -23.99 -3.98
N LEU A 164 5.32 -24.80 -2.94
CA LEU A 164 4.20 -25.36 -2.16
C LEU A 164 3.35 -24.24 -1.52
N LYS A 165 3.97 -23.19 -1.01
CA LYS A 165 3.27 -21.99 -0.51
C LYS A 165 2.51 -21.26 -1.63
N ASP A 166 3.14 -21.10 -2.79
CA ASP A 166 2.54 -20.41 -3.93
C ASP A 166 1.27 -21.12 -4.43
N ILE A 167 1.25 -22.44 -4.42
CA ILE A 167 0.08 -23.25 -4.82
C ILE A 167 -0.86 -23.59 -3.66
N ARG A 168 -0.63 -23.01 -2.47
CA ARG A 168 -1.44 -23.21 -1.25
C ARG A 168 -1.48 -24.65 -0.71
N LYS A 169 -0.41 -25.42 -0.91
CA LYS A 169 -0.17 -26.70 -0.23
C LYS A 169 0.56 -26.46 1.10
N LEU A 170 -0.10 -25.74 2.01
CA LEU A 170 0.55 -25.23 3.23
C LEU A 170 1.03 -26.33 4.16
N HIS A 171 0.27 -27.41 4.32
CA HIS A 171 0.67 -28.56 5.14
C HIS A 171 1.96 -29.24 4.61
N ASP A 172 2.04 -29.43 3.30
CA ASP A 172 3.24 -30.01 2.68
C ASP A 172 4.44 -29.05 2.81
N ALA A 173 4.18 -27.73 2.66
CA ALA A 173 5.21 -26.71 2.86
C ALA A 173 5.75 -26.73 4.30
N ASP A 174 4.88 -26.77 5.32
CA ASP A 174 5.29 -26.79 6.73
C ASP A 174 6.05 -28.07 7.08
N SER A 175 5.60 -29.22 6.55
CA SER A 175 6.31 -30.48 6.72
C SER A 175 7.72 -30.46 6.11
N LEU A 176 7.84 -29.94 4.88
CA LEU A 176 9.15 -29.79 4.24
C LEU A 176 10.05 -28.80 4.99
N ARG A 177 9.49 -27.70 5.45
CA ARG A 177 10.20 -26.69 6.24
C ARG A 177 10.76 -27.28 7.53
N THR A 178 9.96 -28.05 8.27
CA THR A 178 10.42 -28.73 9.49
C THR A 178 11.61 -29.63 9.20
N VAL A 179 11.52 -30.45 8.16
CA VAL A 179 12.63 -31.31 7.73
C VAL A 179 13.88 -30.51 7.36
N LEU A 180 13.70 -29.40 6.62
CA LEU A 180 14.82 -28.51 6.26
C LEU A 180 15.46 -27.87 7.47
N PHE A 181 14.67 -27.42 8.43
CA PHE A 181 15.16 -26.79 9.65
C PHE A 181 15.95 -27.76 10.52
N GLU A 182 15.47 -29.01 10.68
CA GLU A 182 16.10 -30.00 11.50
C GLU A 182 17.36 -30.65 10.88
N GLN A 183 17.37 -30.82 9.55
CA GLN A 183 18.42 -31.56 8.86
C GLN A 183 19.50 -30.69 8.25
N THR A 184 19.28 -29.38 8.14
CA THR A 184 20.27 -28.46 7.55
C THR A 184 21.26 -27.97 8.63
N PRO A 185 22.58 -28.09 8.40
CA PRO A 185 23.56 -27.57 9.34
C PRO A 185 23.39 -26.06 9.61
N PHE A 186 23.65 -25.63 10.84
CA PHE A 186 23.48 -24.23 11.29
C PHE A 186 24.09 -23.21 10.33
N GLU A 187 25.35 -23.41 9.90
CA GLU A 187 26.04 -22.51 8.98
C GLU A 187 25.30 -22.32 7.65
N LYS A 188 24.60 -23.37 7.19
CA LYS A 188 23.79 -23.33 5.97
C LYS A 188 22.41 -22.73 6.20
N LEU A 189 21.80 -22.95 7.37
CA LEU A 189 20.50 -22.34 7.71
C LEU A 189 20.56 -20.80 7.73
N THR A 190 21.74 -20.23 8.07
CA THR A 190 21.93 -18.79 8.09
C THR A 190 22.25 -18.19 6.71
N ASP A 191 22.58 -19.00 5.70
CA ASP A 191 22.85 -18.53 4.34
C ASP A 191 21.60 -17.93 3.66
N LYS A 192 21.84 -17.08 2.66
CA LYS A 192 20.76 -16.33 1.95
C LYS A 192 19.69 -17.21 1.34
N GLU A 193 20.07 -18.41 0.87
CA GLU A 193 19.15 -19.37 0.27
C GLU A 193 18.08 -19.87 1.26
N CYS A 194 18.39 -19.94 2.55
CA CYS A 194 17.48 -20.42 3.59
C CYS A 194 16.64 -19.33 4.26
N TRP A 195 16.86 -18.05 3.93
CA TRP A 195 16.15 -16.94 4.61
C TRP A 195 14.62 -17.04 4.52
N SER A 196 14.10 -17.54 3.41
CA SER A 196 12.66 -17.74 3.22
C SER A 196 12.01 -18.72 4.22
N LEU A 197 12.81 -19.54 4.90
CA LEU A 197 12.32 -20.42 5.97
C LEU A 197 11.96 -19.64 7.26
N PHE A 198 12.43 -18.39 7.38
CA PHE A 198 12.32 -17.54 8.58
C PHE A 198 11.53 -16.25 8.33
N SER A 199 11.61 -15.68 7.13
CA SER A 199 11.26 -14.29 6.82
C SER A 199 9.79 -13.89 7.04
N GLU A 200 8.88 -14.83 7.13
CA GLU A 200 7.45 -14.57 7.35
C GLU A 200 6.96 -15.02 8.73
N GLU A 201 7.89 -15.31 9.63
CA GLU A 201 7.56 -15.82 10.96
C GLU A 201 7.23 -14.73 11.95
N VAL A 202 6.30 -15.05 12.82
CA VAL A 202 5.82 -14.15 13.87
C VAL A 202 6.53 -14.42 15.19
N TYR A 203 6.49 -13.43 16.07
CA TYR A 203 6.97 -13.54 17.45
C TYR A 203 6.47 -14.81 18.13
N GLY A 204 7.32 -15.46 18.90
CA GLY A 204 7.01 -16.70 19.65
C GLY A 204 7.03 -17.98 18.83
N SER A 205 7.15 -17.93 17.50
CA SER A 205 7.40 -19.15 16.71
C SER A 205 8.83 -19.66 16.93
N GLN A 206 9.03 -20.98 16.86
CA GLN A 206 10.37 -21.56 16.99
C GLN A 206 11.39 -20.96 16.00
N TYR A 207 10.95 -20.55 14.83
CA TYR A 207 11.79 -19.98 13.78
C TYR A 207 12.15 -18.53 14.07
N PHE A 208 11.22 -17.74 14.60
CA PHE A 208 11.48 -16.39 15.07
C PHE A 208 12.49 -16.41 16.23
N GLU A 209 12.24 -17.24 17.23
CA GLU A 209 13.14 -17.39 18.38
C GLU A 209 14.53 -17.90 17.98
N TYR A 210 14.60 -18.72 16.94
CA TYR A 210 15.89 -19.13 16.39
C TYR A 210 16.67 -17.95 15.78
N VAL A 211 16.00 -17.03 15.07
CA VAL A 211 16.63 -15.82 14.55
C VAL A 211 17.07 -14.90 15.71
N VAL A 212 16.22 -14.72 16.73
CA VAL A 212 16.55 -13.95 17.94
C VAL A 212 17.82 -14.50 18.60
N LYS A 213 17.88 -15.81 18.82
CA LYS A 213 19.01 -16.50 19.46
C LYS A 213 20.32 -16.39 18.67
N HIS A 214 20.26 -16.38 17.37
CA HIS A 214 21.41 -16.42 16.46
C HIS A 214 21.54 -15.15 15.62
N GLY A 215 21.01 -14.01 16.10
CA GLY A 215 20.86 -12.75 15.36
C GLY A 215 22.17 -12.26 14.73
N ASP A 216 23.31 -12.36 15.42
CA ASP A 216 24.60 -11.89 14.88
C ASP A 216 25.00 -12.67 13.63
N LYS A 217 24.82 -14.00 13.63
CA LYS A 217 25.13 -14.81 12.46
C LYS A 217 24.18 -14.51 11.29
N PHE A 218 22.91 -14.32 11.57
CA PHE A 218 21.95 -13.90 10.55
C PHE A 218 22.30 -12.51 10.01
N ARG A 219 22.70 -11.54 10.84
CA ARG A 219 23.14 -10.21 10.39
C ARG A 219 24.36 -10.28 9.48
N GLU A 220 25.34 -11.11 9.83
CA GLU A 220 26.53 -11.36 9.02
C GLU A 220 26.16 -11.85 7.61
N LYS A 221 25.22 -12.80 7.51
CA LYS A 221 24.86 -13.48 6.26
C LYS A 221 23.77 -12.78 5.44
N GLN A 222 22.77 -12.22 6.10
CA GLN A 222 21.58 -11.62 5.47
C GLN A 222 21.66 -10.11 5.34
N GLY A 223 22.52 -9.47 6.13
CA GLY A 223 22.63 -8.03 6.28
C GLY A 223 21.96 -7.54 7.57
N LYS A 224 22.64 -6.61 8.24
CA LYS A 224 22.24 -6.06 9.55
C LYS A 224 20.82 -5.46 9.49
N GLU A 225 20.58 -4.58 8.54
CA GLU A 225 19.32 -3.86 8.40
C GLU A 225 18.12 -4.81 8.23
N ARG A 226 18.25 -5.80 7.34
CA ARG A 226 17.20 -6.79 7.08
C ARG A 226 16.80 -7.55 8.34
N ILE A 227 17.75 -7.98 9.15
CA ILE A 227 17.46 -8.76 10.36
C ILE A 227 16.88 -7.86 11.44
N ASP A 228 17.41 -6.66 11.62
CA ASP A 228 16.87 -5.73 12.59
C ASP A 228 15.43 -5.31 12.22
N ASP A 229 15.13 -5.06 10.94
CA ASP A 229 13.76 -4.77 10.48
C ASP A 229 12.81 -5.95 10.71
N TYR A 230 13.26 -7.17 10.41
CA TYR A 230 12.48 -8.38 10.66
C TYR A 230 12.12 -8.52 12.15
N LEU A 231 13.09 -8.34 13.05
CA LEU A 231 12.88 -8.43 14.49
C LEU A 231 11.97 -7.30 15.02
N VAL A 232 12.18 -6.07 14.56
CA VAL A 232 11.29 -4.94 14.89
C VAL A 232 9.86 -5.24 14.47
N GLN A 233 9.64 -5.71 13.25
CA GLN A 233 8.31 -6.04 12.77
C GLN A 233 7.65 -7.16 13.58
N GLY A 234 8.39 -8.20 13.93
CA GLY A 234 7.87 -9.30 14.76
C GLY A 234 7.42 -8.83 16.14
N TYR A 235 8.26 -8.05 16.83
CA TYR A 235 7.91 -7.47 18.14
C TYR A 235 6.75 -6.47 18.04
N LYS A 236 6.79 -5.57 17.03
CA LYS A 236 5.75 -4.59 16.79
C LYS A 236 4.38 -5.26 16.54
N GLN A 237 4.33 -6.24 15.67
CA GLN A 237 3.08 -6.96 15.34
C GLN A 237 2.48 -7.64 16.58
N GLU A 238 3.32 -8.23 17.43
CA GLU A 238 2.83 -8.87 18.66
C GLU A 238 2.28 -7.85 19.66
N ILE A 239 2.97 -6.71 19.83
CA ILE A 239 2.46 -5.59 20.66
C ILE A 239 1.14 -5.06 20.08
N GLN A 240 1.05 -4.83 18.78
CA GLN A 240 -0.17 -4.37 18.12
C GLN A 240 -1.33 -5.35 18.29
N ARG A 241 -1.06 -6.66 18.26
CA ARG A 241 -2.08 -7.69 18.48
C ARG A 241 -2.81 -7.51 19.81
N LEU A 242 -2.12 -7.04 20.85
CA LEU A 242 -2.72 -6.74 22.15
C LEU A 242 -3.72 -5.58 22.09
N MET A 243 -3.51 -4.62 21.18
CA MET A 243 -4.42 -3.49 20.99
C MET A 243 -5.75 -3.90 20.35
N TYR A 244 -5.73 -4.87 19.42
CA TYR A 244 -6.90 -5.24 18.63
C TYR A 244 -7.71 -6.44 19.17
N GLY A 245 -7.14 -7.25 20.04
CA GLY A 245 -7.75 -8.52 20.43
C GLY A 245 -7.77 -8.85 21.92
N SER A 246 -7.17 -8.02 22.76
CA SER A 246 -6.99 -8.37 24.16
C SER A 246 -7.72 -7.39 25.10
N GLN A 247 -8.43 -7.95 26.05
CA GLN A 247 -8.74 -7.18 27.27
C GLN A 247 -7.44 -7.03 28.08
N ALA A 248 -7.34 -5.96 28.86
CA ALA A 248 -6.25 -5.80 29.82
C ALA A 248 -6.16 -7.05 30.72
N SER A 249 -5.08 -7.80 30.56
CA SER A 249 -4.83 -9.01 31.35
C SER A 249 -3.40 -9.03 31.88
N PRO A 250 -3.12 -9.72 32.99
CA PRO A 250 -1.76 -9.87 33.50
C PRO A 250 -0.78 -10.38 32.45
N GLU A 251 -1.23 -11.30 31.60
CA GLU A 251 -0.43 -11.92 30.54
C GLU A 251 -0.05 -10.90 29.46
N ALA A 252 -0.96 -9.96 29.11
CA ALA A 252 -0.67 -8.88 28.17
C ALA A 252 0.41 -7.94 28.71
N PHE A 253 0.33 -7.54 29.97
CA PHE A 253 1.35 -6.71 30.61
C PHE A 253 2.70 -7.42 30.76
N ASP A 254 2.69 -8.70 31.12
CA ASP A 254 3.90 -9.52 31.20
C ASP A 254 4.57 -9.66 29.84
N LEU A 255 3.80 -9.82 28.77
CA LEU A 255 4.33 -9.88 27.41
C LEU A 255 4.99 -8.55 27.00
N ILE A 256 4.33 -7.41 27.23
CA ILE A 256 4.92 -6.08 26.98
C ILE A 256 6.23 -5.92 27.75
N LYS A 257 6.22 -6.31 29.02
CA LYS A 257 7.41 -6.27 29.88
C LYS A 257 8.54 -7.16 29.33
N GLN A 258 8.24 -8.38 28.93
CA GLN A 258 9.22 -9.31 28.35
C GLN A 258 9.84 -8.73 27.06
N ILE A 259 9.01 -8.22 26.16
CA ILE A 259 9.49 -7.59 24.91
C ILE A 259 10.37 -6.37 25.23
N THR A 260 9.89 -5.47 26.11
CA THR A 260 10.65 -4.28 26.53
C THR A 260 12.01 -4.66 27.11
N MET A 261 12.06 -5.66 27.99
CA MET A 261 13.33 -6.14 28.57
C MET A 261 14.24 -6.75 27.51
N ALA A 262 13.70 -7.55 26.59
CA ALA A 262 14.48 -8.20 25.53
C ALA A 262 15.19 -7.19 24.63
N VAL A 263 14.51 -6.09 24.26
CA VAL A 263 15.07 -5.07 23.37
C VAL A 263 15.95 -4.03 24.09
N SER A 264 15.78 -3.87 25.40
CA SER A 264 16.50 -2.84 26.19
C SER A 264 17.77 -3.37 26.88
N THR A 265 18.07 -4.67 26.83
CA THR A 265 19.19 -5.26 27.55
C THR A 265 20.51 -4.97 26.83
N PRO A 266 21.47 -4.23 27.43
CA PRO A 266 22.71 -3.81 26.77
C PRO A 266 23.59 -4.96 26.29
N ASP A 267 23.64 -6.07 27.05
CA ASP A 267 24.53 -7.22 26.77
C ASP A 267 23.96 -8.22 25.75
N ARG A 268 22.69 -8.06 25.37
CA ARG A 268 22.02 -8.88 24.35
C ARG A 268 21.23 -7.98 23.43
N THR A 269 21.90 -7.31 22.52
CA THR A 269 21.23 -6.50 21.50
C THR A 269 20.46 -7.39 20.54
N VAL A 270 19.25 -7.76 20.93
CA VAL A 270 18.31 -8.48 20.04
C VAL A 270 18.11 -7.65 18.78
N ILE A 271 18.03 -6.32 18.91
CA ILE A 271 18.00 -5.36 17.81
C ILE A 271 19.22 -4.47 17.94
N SER A 272 20.05 -4.39 16.92
CA SER A 272 21.33 -3.69 16.99
C SER A 272 21.27 -2.19 16.64
N GLY A 273 20.11 -1.68 16.25
CA GLY A 273 19.90 -0.27 15.92
C GLY A 273 19.17 0.49 17.03
N GLU A 274 19.79 1.51 17.62
CA GLU A 274 19.20 2.30 18.71
C GLU A 274 17.84 2.91 18.31
N ASP A 275 17.72 3.47 17.09
CA ASP A 275 16.47 4.05 16.61
C ASP A 275 15.38 2.98 16.40
N LYS A 276 15.76 1.78 15.99
CA LYS A 276 14.85 0.65 15.85
C LYS A 276 14.35 0.12 17.19
N VAL A 277 15.20 0.13 18.21
CA VAL A 277 14.80 -0.16 19.60
C VAL A 277 13.77 0.86 20.08
N LYS A 278 13.99 2.16 19.82
CA LYS A 278 13.04 3.22 20.18
C LYS A 278 11.64 2.98 19.58
N VAL A 279 11.57 2.47 18.35
CA VAL A 279 10.27 2.11 17.70
C VAL A 279 9.52 1.07 18.52
N VAL A 280 10.17 -0.02 18.91
CA VAL A 280 9.52 -1.08 19.70
C VAL A 280 9.09 -0.56 21.06
N LEU A 281 9.92 0.26 21.71
CA LEU A 281 9.62 0.84 23.02
C LEU A 281 8.45 1.84 22.96
N ALA A 282 8.38 2.67 21.93
CA ALA A 282 7.27 3.60 21.72
C ALA A 282 5.94 2.85 21.50
N TRP A 283 5.96 1.77 20.71
CA TRP A 283 4.79 0.89 20.56
C TRP A 283 4.39 0.22 21.86
N ALA A 284 5.35 -0.28 22.65
CA ALA A 284 5.09 -0.89 23.94
C ALA A 284 4.47 0.12 24.95
N LYS A 285 4.94 1.37 24.92
CA LYS A 285 4.39 2.47 25.74
C LYS A 285 2.95 2.78 25.34
N GLU A 286 2.69 2.97 24.04
CA GLU A 286 1.36 3.29 23.52
C GLU A 286 0.33 2.20 23.87
N VAL A 287 0.66 0.93 23.58
CA VAL A 287 -0.27 -0.18 23.85
C VAL A 287 -0.46 -0.42 25.33
N LYS A 288 0.60 -0.25 26.15
CA LYS A 288 0.46 -0.31 27.61
C LYS A 288 -0.50 0.75 28.13
N ALA A 289 -0.35 2.01 27.71
CA ALA A 289 -1.24 3.10 28.07
C ALA A 289 -2.70 2.81 27.64
N PHE A 290 -2.89 2.25 26.45
CA PHE A 290 -4.20 1.81 25.97
C PHE A 290 -4.83 0.75 26.90
N LEU A 291 -4.08 -0.30 27.28
CA LEU A 291 -4.58 -1.36 28.17
C LEU A 291 -4.87 -0.86 29.59
N GLU A 292 -4.13 0.14 30.07
CA GLU A 292 -4.33 0.77 31.37
C GLU A 292 -5.45 1.85 31.35
N ASN A 293 -6.02 2.15 30.18
CA ASN A 293 -6.93 3.29 29.96
C ASN A 293 -6.29 4.63 30.39
N ASP A 294 -4.98 4.74 30.23
CA ASP A 294 -4.20 5.96 30.49
C ASP A 294 -4.18 6.85 29.25
N ILE A 295 -5.22 7.68 29.10
CA ILE A 295 -5.37 8.55 27.92
C ILE A 295 -4.21 9.55 27.76
N PRO A 296 -3.73 10.25 28.81
CA PRO A 296 -2.53 11.07 28.70
C PRO A 296 -1.30 10.30 28.20
N GLY A 297 -1.09 9.07 28.69
CA GLY A 297 -0.03 8.18 28.26
C GLY A 297 -0.15 7.78 26.77
N MET A 298 -1.37 7.53 26.29
CA MET A 298 -1.64 7.29 24.87
C MET A 298 -1.28 8.50 23.99
N VAL A 299 -1.64 9.72 24.41
CA VAL A 299 -1.27 10.94 23.67
C VAL A 299 0.25 11.11 23.60
N GLU A 300 0.97 10.79 24.67
CA GLU A 300 2.44 10.81 24.67
C GLU A 300 3.05 9.73 23.78
N GLY A 301 2.56 8.50 23.87
CA GLY A 301 3.01 7.38 23.02
C GLY A 301 2.79 7.67 21.53
N MET A 302 1.61 8.21 21.19
CA MET A 302 1.32 8.65 19.82
C MET A 302 2.25 9.74 19.33
N GLN A 303 2.58 10.73 20.18
CA GLN A 303 3.54 11.78 19.82
C GLN A 303 4.93 11.18 19.49
N GLU A 304 5.41 10.24 20.31
CA GLU A 304 6.67 9.54 20.05
C GLU A 304 6.62 8.75 18.73
N LEU A 305 5.52 8.04 18.47
CA LEU A 305 5.34 7.29 17.22
C LEU A 305 5.28 8.21 15.98
N VAL A 306 4.70 9.40 16.11
CA VAL A 306 4.71 10.41 15.04
C VAL A 306 6.11 10.91 14.76
N GLU A 307 6.91 11.22 15.80
CA GLU A 307 8.31 11.65 15.66
C GLU A 307 9.18 10.58 14.99
N LEU A 308 8.92 9.30 15.30
CA LEU A 308 9.57 8.14 14.70
C LEU A 308 9.02 7.76 13.30
N LYS A 309 7.96 8.42 12.82
CA LYS A 309 7.25 8.12 11.56
C LYS A 309 6.58 6.73 11.52
N GLU A 310 6.27 6.16 12.68
CA GLU A 310 5.70 4.81 12.85
C GLU A 310 4.21 4.81 13.25
N TRP A 311 3.52 5.89 13.01
CA TRP A 311 2.18 6.20 13.51
C TRP A 311 1.02 5.58 12.71
N ARG A 312 1.22 5.19 11.44
CA ARG A 312 0.12 4.86 10.52
C ARG A 312 -0.78 3.75 11.03
N ASP A 313 -0.19 2.72 11.61
CA ASP A 313 -0.92 1.52 12.01
C ASP A 313 -1.77 1.70 13.28
N CYS A 314 -1.49 2.70 14.11
CA CYS A 314 -2.21 2.93 15.37
C CYS A 314 -3.00 4.24 15.41
N LEU A 315 -2.68 5.20 14.57
CA LEU A 315 -3.25 6.55 14.63
C LEU A 315 -4.77 6.55 14.70
N TRP A 316 -5.41 5.83 13.80
CA TRP A 316 -6.87 5.81 13.72
C TRP A 316 -7.49 5.25 15.01
N HIS A 317 -6.93 4.17 15.53
CA HIS A 317 -7.40 3.54 16.75
C HIS A 317 -7.19 4.44 17.98
N ALA A 318 -5.99 4.99 18.15
CA ALA A 318 -5.67 5.91 19.23
C ALA A 318 -6.56 7.17 19.18
N MET A 319 -6.76 7.73 18.00
CA MET A 319 -7.62 8.89 17.81
C MET A 319 -9.09 8.61 18.14
N GLN A 320 -9.65 7.49 17.68
CA GLN A 320 -11.01 7.12 18.04
C GLN A 320 -11.14 6.98 19.55
N TYR A 321 -10.18 6.33 20.20
CA TYR A 321 -10.22 6.10 21.62
C TYR A 321 -10.11 7.41 22.41
N VAL A 322 -9.12 8.25 22.12
CA VAL A 322 -8.93 9.57 22.75
C VAL A 322 -10.11 10.51 22.43
N GLY A 323 -10.62 10.49 21.18
CA GLY A 323 -11.78 11.30 20.79
C GLY A 323 -13.05 10.99 21.58
N LEU A 324 -13.27 9.70 21.88
CA LEU A 324 -14.46 9.24 22.62
C LEU A 324 -14.30 9.37 24.14
N ASN A 325 -13.11 9.17 24.68
CA ASN A 325 -12.88 9.00 26.12
C ASN A 325 -11.98 10.10 26.73
N GLY A 326 -11.23 10.85 25.91
CA GLY A 326 -10.29 11.87 26.36
C GLY A 326 -10.97 13.16 26.81
N LYS A 327 -10.32 13.89 27.74
CA LYS A 327 -10.67 15.24 28.13
C LYS A 327 -10.26 16.24 27.06
N ASP A 328 -10.75 17.46 27.15
CA ASP A 328 -10.42 18.54 26.22
C ASP A 328 -8.91 18.80 26.12
N GLU A 329 -8.18 18.73 27.24
CA GLU A 329 -6.71 18.84 27.27
C GLU A 329 -5.99 17.78 26.44
N ASP A 330 -6.46 16.52 26.52
CA ASP A 330 -5.90 15.40 25.77
C ASP A 330 -6.16 15.57 24.27
N LYS A 331 -7.38 16.02 23.92
CA LYS A 331 -7.79 16.30 22.54
C LYS A 331 -7.00 17.48 21.96
N GLU A 332 -6.77 18.53 22.76
CA GLU A 332 -5.99 19.69 22.36
C GLU A 332 -4.53 19.30 22.05
N ARG A 333 -3.89 18.57 22.97
CA ARG A 333 -2.52 18.05 22.75
C ARG A 333 -2.43 17.17 21.48
N MET A 334 -3.35 16.24 21.32
CA MET A 334 -3.39 15.38 20.13
C MET A 334 -3.65 16.20 18.87
N GLY A 335 -4.53 17.20 18.91
CA GLY A 335 -4.80 18.11 17.80
C GLY A 335 -3.57 18.88 17.33
N GLN A 336 -2.71 19.32 18.25
CA GLN A 336 -1.50 20.09 17.92
C GLN A 336 -0.50 19.28 17.06
N PHE A 337 -0.17 18.06 17.45
CA PHE A 337 0.78 17.27 16.66
C PHE A 337 0.13 16.64 15.42
N THR A 338 -1.16 16.31 15.44
CA THR A 338 -1.86 15.80 14.26
C THR A 338 -2.02 16.87 13.19
N SER A 339 -2.20 18.14 13.54
CA SER A 339 -2.16 19.24 12.57
C SER A 339 -0.82 19.32 11.85
N LYS A 340 0.29 19.24 12.59
CA LYS A 340 1.64 19.20 12.02
C LYS A 340 1.82 17.98 11.10
N MET A 341 1.40 16.81 11.56
CA MET A 341 1.46 15.56 10.85
C MET A 341 0.71 15.60 9.51
N LEU A 342 -0.45 16.26 9.48
CA LEU A 342 -1.28 16.40 8.28
C LEU A 342 -0.49 17.01 7.12
N PHE A 343 0.33 18.05 7.38
CA PHE A 343 1.14 18.70 6.35
C PHE A 343 2.45 17.98 6.02
N GLU A 344 3.01 17.23 6.95
CA GLU A 344 4.23 16.46 6.72
C GLU A 344 3.99 15.17 5.92
N PHE A 345 2.85 14.52 6.10
CA PHE A 345 2.62 13.16 5.63
C PHE A 345 1.48 13.00 4.63
N ALA A 346 0.44 13.83 4.68
CA ALA A 346 -0.56 13.87 3.62
C ALA A 346 -0.03 14.70 2.44
N LYS A 347 0.25 14.01 1.33
CA LYS A 347 0.97 14.61 0.19
C LYS A 347 0.06 15.27 -0.81
N THR A 348 -1.22 14.92 -0.81
CA THR A 348 -2.21 15.49 -1.71
C THR A 348 -3.25 16.31 -0.95
N PRO A 349 -3.86 17.33 -1.58
CA PRO A 349 -4.95 18.09 -0.97
C PRO A 349 -6.14 17.23 -0.53
N VAL A 350 -6.41 16.15 -1.25
CA VAL A 350 -7.49 15.20 -0.92
C VAL A 350 -7.17 14.45 0.36
N GLU A 351 -5.94 13.91 0.50
CA GLU A 351 -5.49 13.26 1.73
C GLU A 351 -5.50 14.22 2.92
N GLN A 352 -5.03 15.46 2.73
CA GLN A 352 -5.03 16.49 3.79
C GLN A 352 -6.44 16.78 4.26
N TRP A 353 -7.38 16.94 3.32
CA TRP A 353 -8.77 17.18 3.65
C TRP A 353 -9.43 15.99 4.36
N ASP A 354 -9.20 14.76 3.90
CA ASP A 354 -9.75 13.56 4.52
C ASP A 354 -9.27 13.39 5.98
N PHE A 355 -7.98 13.60 6.24
CA PHE A 355 -7.45 13.61 7.60
C PHE A 355 -8.05 14.73 8.45
N TYR A 356 -8.10 15.94 7.92
CA TYR A 356 -8.69 17.09 8.62
C TYR A 356 -10.13 16.82 9.07
N GLN A 357 -10.97 16.30 8.17
CA GLN A 357 -12.37 15.99 8.50
C GLN A 357 -12.50 14.87 9.50
N LYS A 358 -11.71 13.82 9.40
CA LYS A 358 -11.68 12.71 10.37
C LYS A 358 -11.33 13.22 11.77
N PHE A 359 -10.36 14.10 11.87
CA PHE A 359 -9.94 14.67 13.16
C PHE A 359 -11.03 15.57 13.76
N ARG A 360 -11.64 16.44 12.97
CA ARG A 360 -12.76 17.26 13.44
C ARG A 360 -13.96 16.45 13.88
N TYR A 361 -14.31 15.42 13.11
CA TYR A 361 -15.42 14.51 13.47
C TYR A 361 -15.22 13.85 14.85
N LEU A 362 -13.98 13.53 15.19
CA LEU A 362 -13.62 12.97 16.51
C LEU A 362 -13.49 14.03 17.62
N GLY A 363 -13.79 15.29 17.33
CA GLY A 363 -13.80 16.39 18.29
C GLY A 363 -12.41 16.95 18.61
N PHE A 364 -11.41 16.72 17.76
CA PHE A 364 -10.11 17.36 17.93
C PHE A 364 -10.14 18.81 17.45
N PRO A 365 -9.60 19.77 18.23
CA PRO A 365 -9.53 21.17 17.83
C PRO A 365 -8.40 21.37 16.81
N ILE A 366 -8.67 21.05 15.55
CA ILE A 366 -7.73 21.24 14.45
C ILE A 366 -8.15 22.44 13.62
N SER A 367 -7.23 23.37 13.40
CA SER A 367 -7.39 24.53 12.54
C SER A 367 -6.29 24.51 11.49
N CYS A 368 -6.66 24.21 10.24
CA CYS A 368 -5.72 24.05 9.13
C CYS A 368 -6.15 24.78 7.85
N ASN A 369 -7.34 25.36 7.79
CA ASN A 369 -7.89 25.94 6.56
C ASN A 369 -7.11 27.17 6.12
N GLY A 370 -6.54 27.95 7.05
CA GLY A 370 -5.63 29.05 6.72
C GLY A 370 -4.40 28.57 5.95
N LYS A 371 -3.85 27.42 6.33
CA LYS A 371 -2.73 26.78 5.63
C LYS A 371 -3.17 26.23 4.28
N PHE A 372 -4.31 25.56 4.19
CA PHE A 372 -4.87 25.09 2.91
C PHE A 372 -5.03 26.25 1.91
N TRP A 373 -5.55 27.37 2.39
CA TRP A 373 -5.71 28.57 1.58
C TRP A 373 -4.36 29.10 1.08
N SER A 374 -3.37 29.27 1.97
CA SER A 374 -2.05 29.80 1.59
C SER A 374 -1.32 28.88 0.60
N ASP A 375 -1.34 27.57 0.82
CA ASP A 375 -0.73 26.60 -0.08
C ASP A 375 -1.41 26.55 -1.45
N ALA A 376 -2.73 26.75 -1.49
CA ALA A 376 -3.46 26.86 -2.75
C ALA A 376 -3.02 28.08 -3.55
N LEU A 377 -2.84 29.23 -2.91
CA LEU A 377 -2.36 30.46 -3.57
C LEU A 377 -0.92 30.32 -4.07
N GLU A 378 -0.05 29.64 -3.37
CA GLU A 378 1.31 29.31 -3.85
C GLU A 378 1.25 28.45 -5.12
N ARG A 379 0.45 27.38 -5.10
CA ARG A 379 0.27 26.49 -6.26
C ARG A 379 -0.35 27.19 -7.48
N VAL A 380 -1.25 28.17 -7.26
CA VAL A 380 -1.80 29.00 -8.34
C VAL A 380 -0.68 29.74 -9.08
N LYS A 381 0.28 30.31 -8.33
CA LYS A 381 1.44 31.02 -8.90
C LYS A 381 2.38 30.05 -9.62
N GLU A 382 2.70 28.92 -9.00
CA GLU A 382 3.61 27.91 -9.57
C GLU A 382 3.06 27.27 -10.84
N LYS A 383 1.80 26.83 -10.81
CA LYS A 383 1.15 26.15 -11.93
C LYS A 383 0.61 27.09 -12.99
N ASN A 384 0.55 28.39 -12.70
CA ASN A 384 -0.05 29.43 -13.56
C ASN A 384 -1.48 29.08 -13.99
N LYS A 385 -2.31 28.58 -13.06
CA LYS A 385 -3.70 28.14 -13.27
C LYS A 385 -4.66 28.92 -12.36
N PRO A 386 -5.96 29.06 -12.73
CA PRO A 386 -6.97 29.65 -11.86
C PRO A 386 -7.19 28.76 -10.61
N LEU A 387 -7.80 29.34 -9.57
CA LEU A 387 -8.14 28.67 -8.32
C LEU A 387 -9.63 28.34 -8.28
N LEU A 388 -9.97 27.08 -8.10
CA LEU A 388 -11.31 26.65 -7.67
C LEU A 388 -11.33 26.54 -6.13
N LEU A 389 -12.06 27.47 -5.51
CA LEU A 389 -12.34 27.45 -4.08
C LEU A 389 -13.70 26.81 -3.84
N GLU A 390 -13.73 25.73 -3.09
CA GLU A 390 -14.95 25.10 -2.59
C GLU A 390 -15.12 25.44 -1.11
N CYS A 391 -16.18 26.15 -0.79
CA CYS A 391 -16.58 26.50 0.56
C CYS A 391 -17.63 25.50 1.05
N VAL A 392 -17.32 24.81 2.15
CA VAL A 392 -18.21 23.86 2.80
C VAL A 392 -18.49 24.29 4.23
N ARG A 393 -19.46 23.67 4.89
CA ARG A 393 -19.82 23.91 6.28
C ARG A 393 -20.11 22.62 7.02
N GLY A 394 -19.36 22.40 8.11
CA GLY A 394 -19.60 21.30 9.04
C GLY A 394 -19.52 19.88 8.47
N SER A 395 -19.96 18.93 9.27
CA SER A 395 -19.91 17.49 8.96
C SER A 395 -20.88 17.04 7.87
N ASP A 396 -21.96 17.78 7.63
CA ASP A 396 -23.00 17.36 6.68
C ASP A 396 -22.49 17.36 5.23
N ALA A 397 -21.62 18.30 4.90
CA ALA A 397 -20.95 18.35 3.60
C ALA A 397 -20.00 17.17 3.37
N TYR A 398 -19.41 16.60 4.44
CA TYR A 398 -18.48 15.47 4.34
C TYR A 398 -19.14 14.19 3.82
N PHE A 399 -20.31 13.83 4.33
CA PHE A 399 -21.02 12.60 3.91
C PHE A 399 -21.58 12.69 2.50
N ILE A 400 -22.03 13.86 2.11
CA ILE A 400 -22.65 14.07 0.79
C ILE A 400 -21.59 14.17 -0.31
N MET A 401 -20.44 14.80 -0.03
CA MET A 401 -19.41 15.13 -1.02
C MET A 401 -18.34 14.03 -1.20
N ARG A 402 -18.13 13.16 -0.21
CA ARG A 402 -17.15 12.07 -0.30
C ARG A 402 -17.41 11.14 -1.47
N ASN A 403 -18.68 10.88 -1.78
CA ASN A 403 -19.06 9.93 -2.83
C ASN A 403 -19.18 10.58 -4.21
N TRP A 404 -19.03 11.91 -4.33
CA TRP A 404 -19.56 12.54 -5.53
C TRP A 404 -18.56 13.33 -6.39
N ALA A 405 -17.73 14.17 -5.86
CA ALA A 405 -16.96 15.10 -6.70
C ALA A 405 -15.44 14.87 -6.73
N TRP A 406 -14.84 14.43 -5.60
CA TRP A 406 -13.40 14.52 -5.39
C TRP A 406 -12.69 13.17 -5.24
N ASP A 407 -13.42 12.07 -5.07
CA ASP A 407 -12.84 10.76 -4.77
C ASP A 407 -12.57 9.89 -6.02
N LEU A 408 -13.04 10.30 -7.18
CA LEU A 408 -12.78 9.56 -8.42
C LEU A 408 -11.51 10.08 -9.09
N PRO A 409 -10.50 9.23 -9.32
CA PRO A 409 -9.22 9.62 -9.93
C PRO A 409 -9.38 10.38 -11.25
N GLU A 410 -10.38 10.03 -12.05
CA GLU A 410 -10.67 10.70 -13.32
C GLU A 410 -11.11 12.17 -13.13
N ARG A 411 -11.87 12.45 -12.06
CA ARG A 411 -12.32 13.81 -11.75
C ARG A 411 -11.19 14.65 -11.16
N VAL A 412 -10.40 14.07 -10.26
CA VAL A 412 -9.20 14.73 -9.72
C VAL A 412 -8.27 15.12 -10.86
N ASN A 413 -7.98 14.21 -11.78
CA ASN A 413 -7.14 14.48 -12.94
C ASN A 413 -7.75 15.56 -13.85
N TYR A 414 -9.06 15.56 -14.05
CA TYR A 414 -9.73 16.59 -14.84
C TYR A 414 -9.63 17.96 -14.17
N LEU A 415 -9.89 18.07 -12.88
CA LEU A 415 -9.76 19.31 -12.11
C LEU A 415 -8.31 19.82 -12.15
N ASP A 416 -7.34 18.96 -11.87
CA ASP A 416 -5.93 19.32 -11.90
C ASP A 416 -5.44 19.74 -13.30
N SER A 417 -6.13 19.30 -14.35
CA SER A 417 -5.82 19.77 -15.72
C SER A 417 -6.22 21.22 -15.95
N LEU A 418 -7.28 21.70 -15.30
CA LEU A 418 -7.89 23.02 -15.53
C LEU A 418 -7.51 24.07 -14.48
N CYS A 419 -7.48 23.71 -13.20
CA CYS A 419 -7.33 24.65 -12.10
C CYS A 419 -6.52 24.07 -10.95
N VAL A 420 -6.11 24.90 -10.01
CA VAL A 420 -5.75 24.49 -8.64
C VAL A 420 -7.04 24.43 -7.85
N SER A 421 -7.27 23.37 -7.10
CA SER A 421 -8.47 23.22 -6.27
C SER A 421 -8.11 23.24 -4.79
N VAL A 422 -8.98 23.87 -3.99
CA VAL A 422 -8.91 23.86 -2.53
C VAL A 422 -10.31 23.81 -1.95
N ARG A 423 -10.49 22.99 -0.92
CA ARG A 423 -11.72 22.92 -0.11
C ARG A 423 -11.46 23.56 1.23
N ILE A 424 -12.37 24.41 1.68
CA ILE A 424 -12.27 25.16 2.93
C ILE A 424 -13.53 24.96 3.76
N ASP A 425 -13.37 24.58 5.01
CA ASP A 425 -14.47 24.56 5.98
C ASP A 425 -14.68 25.98 6.55
N MET A 426 -15.79 26.57 6.20
CA MET A 426 -16.12 27.95 6.55
C MET A 426 -16.50 28.15 8.02
N ASP A 427 -16.63 27.07 8.80
CA ASP A 427 -16.80 27.16 10.25
C ASP A 427 -15.48 27.25 11.01
N ASP A 428 -14.35 27.14 10.33
CA ASP A 428 -13.02 27.28 10.90
C ASP A 428 -12.69 28.77 11.14
N PRO A 429 -12.28 29.14 12.39
CA PRO A 429 -11.91 30.51 12.71
C PRO A 429 -10.77 31.09 11.86
N ASP A 430 -9.81 30.25 11.43
CA ASP A 430 -8.65 30.69 10.64
C ASP A 430 -9.02 31.27 9.28
N VAL A 431 -10.23 30.99 8.81
CA VAL A 431 -10.73 31.46 7.51
C VAL A 431 -11.92 32.40 7.62
N ALA A 432 -12.16 32.98 8.80
CA ALA A 432 -13.23 33.94 9.02
C ALA A 432 -13.20 35.12 8.02
N PHE A 433 -11.99 35.55 7.62
CA PHE A 433 -11.80 36.57 6.60
C PHE A 433 -12.36 36.22 5.21
N LEU A 434 -12.48 34.93 4.89
CA LEU A 434 -13.09 34.49 3.63
C LEU A 434 -14.62 34.67 3.65
N LYS A 435 -15.25 34.55 4.82
CA LYS A 435 -16.70 34.81 4.97
C LYS A 435 -17.05 36.27 4.64
N GLU A 436 -16.21 37.19 5.03
CA GLU A 436 -16.40 38.63 4.73
C GLU A 436 -16.17 38.95 3.24
N ARG A 437 -15.35 38.13 2.58
CA ARG A 437 -14.98 38.29 1.17
C ARG A 437 -16.01 37.72 0.21
N PHE A 438 -16.65 36.61 0.56
CA PHE A 438 -17.59 35.89 -0.28
C PHE A 438 -18.97 35.87 0.37
N GLU A 439 -19.95 36.51 -0.30
CA GLU A 439 -21.35 36.52 0.17
C GLU A 439 -22.01 35.16 -0.10
N ILE A 440 -21.77 34.19 0.78
CA ILE A 440 -22.28 32.81 0.63
C ILE A 440 -23.65 32.69 1.28
N THR A 441 -24.65 32.29 0.52
CA THR A 441 -26.03 32.11 1.02
C THR A 441 -26.39 30.64 1.20
N ASN A 442 -25.76 29.75 0.43
CA ASN A 442 -26.00 28.31 0.50
C ASN A 442 -24.70 27.51 0.36
N TYR A 443 -24.63 26.33 1.00
CA TYR A 443 -23.46 25.44 0.96
C TYR A 443 -23.81 24.10 0.25
N PRO A 444 -22.83 23.50 -0.45
CA PRO A 444 -21.49 24.03 -0.77
C PRO A 444 -21.58 25.23 -1.72
N ALA A 445 -20.58 26.14 -1.63
CA ALA A 445 -20.43 27.25 -2.55
C ALA A 445 -19.08 27.18 -3.27
N TYR A 446 -19.07 27.48 -4.54
CA TYR A 446 -17.91 27.37 -5.40
C TYR A 446 -17.56 28.72 -6.02
N PHE A 447 -16.27 29.06 -5.97
CA PHE A 447 -15.74 30.27 -6.56
C PHE A 447 -14.55 29.94 -7.44
N LEU A 448 -14.61 30.34 -8.71
CA LEU A 448 -13.47 30.25 -9.60
C LEU A 448 -12.81 31.64 -9.65
N LEU A 449 -11.56 31.68 -9.17
CA LEU A 449 -10.78 32.92 -9.09
C LEU A 449 -9.68 32.88 -10.14
N ASP A 450 -9.42 34.04 -10.74
CA ASP A 450 -8.23 34.22 -11.57
C ASP A 450 -6.94 34.22 -10.73
N LYS A 451 -5.81 34.39 -11.40
CA LYS A 451 -4.48 34.36 -10.76
C LYS A 451 -4.25 35.53 -9.83
N GLU A 452 -4.97 36.62 -10.02
CA GLU A 452 -4.98 37.81 -9.18
C GLU A 452 -5.96 37.67 -8.00
N GLY A 453 -6.68 36.55 -7.94
CA GLY A 453 -7.63 36.25 -6.87
C GLY A 453 -9.00 36.94 -7.02
N LYS A 454 -9.35 37.39 -8.20
CA LYS A 454 -10.67 37.97 -8.50
C LYS A 454 -11.64 36.88 -8.90
N VAL A 455 -12.86 36.88 -8.33
CA VAL A 455 -13.92 35.96 -8.70
C VAL A 455 -14.36 36.21 -10.15
N ARG A 456 -14.30 35.17 -10.96
CA ARG A 456 -14.74 35.17 -12.37
C ARG A 456 -16.02 34.39 -12.57
N TYR A 457 -16.23 33.37 -11.77
CA TYR A 457 -17.45 32.58 -11.82
C TYR A 457 -17.74 32.02 -10.44
N SER A 458 -19.03 31.87 -10.08
CA SER A 458 -19.45 31.26 -8.82
C SER A 458 -20.80 30.59 -8.98
N TRP A 459 -21.03 29.57 -8.15
CA TRP A 459 -22.34 28.94 -7.97
C TRP A 459 -22.48 28.39 -6.55
N GLU A 460 -23.71 28.18 -6.13
CA GLU A 460 -24.03 27.62 -4.81
C GLU A 460 -24.90 26.38 -4.96
N GLY A 461 -24.79 25.48 -4.01
CA GLY A 461 -25.47 24.19 -4.01
C GLY A 461 -24.74 23.11 -4.81
N MET A 462 -25.19 21.88 -4.66
CA MET A 462 -24.64 20.71 -5.36
C MET A 462 -25.09 20.67 -6.81
N ILE A 463 -24.16 20.36 -7.71
CA ILE A 463 -24.49 20.00 -9.09
C ILE A 463 -24.44 18.46 -9.17
N GLU A 464 -25.59 17.81 -9.27
CA GLU A 464 -25.69 16.34 -9.19
C GLU A 464 -25.15 15.62 -10.43
N GLU A 465 -25.20 16.26 -11.61
CA GLU A 465 -24.71 15.65 -12.85
C GLU A 465 -23.25 16.01 -13.12
N ASP A 466 -22.40 15.00 -13.34
CA ASP A 466 -20.99 15.16 -13.66
C ASP A 466 -20.75 16.07 -14.87
N GLN A 467 -21.55 15.94 -15.91
CA GLN A 467 -21.44 16.76 -17.10
C GLN A 467 -21.78 18.23 -16.80
N ALA A 468 -22.81 18.50 -16.01
CA ALA A 468 -23.21 19.86 -15.62
C ALA A 468 -22.12 20.54 -14.78
N PHE A 469 -21.46 19.78 -13.88
CA PHE A 469 -20.31 20.27 -13.11
C PHE A 469 -19.12 20.63 -14.04
N ARG A 470 -18.78 19.73 -14.98
CA ARG A 470 -17.70 19.97 -15.95
C ARG A 470 -17.99 21.19 -16.84
N ASP A 471 -19.22 21.35 -17.26
CA ASP A 471 -19.64 22.48 -18.10
C ASP A 471 -19.60 23.81 -17.33
N SER A 472 -20.01 23.83 -16.06
CA SER A 472 -19.89 24.99 -15.18
C SER A 472 -18.44 25.40 -14.94
N LEU A 473 -17.59 24.42 -14.67
CA LEU A 473 -16.15 24.64 -14.49
C LEU A 473 -15.50 25.17 -15.76
N ARG A 474 -15.82 24.59 -16.93
CA ARG A 474 -15.27 25.00 -18.23
C ARG A 474 -15.68 26.44 -18.58
N LYS A 475 -16.95 26.81 -18.39
CA LYS A 475 -17.44 28.16 -18.58
C LYS A 475 -16.67 29.18 -17.73
N GLY A 476 -16.40 28.81 -16.48
CA GLY A 476 -15.64 29.67 -15.59
C GLY A 476 -14.18 29.84 -16.02
N VAL A 477 -13.54 28.78 -16.49
CA VAL A 477 -12.13 28.77 -16.93
C VAL A 477 -11.97 29.50 -18.27
N GLU A 478 -12.91 29.38 -19.22
CA GLU A 478 -12.90 30.08 -20.51
C GLU A 478 -13.04 31.59 -20.36
N GLY A 479 -13.54 32.07 -19.20
CA GLY A 479 -13.64 33.51 -18.87
C GLY A 479 -12.40 34.11 -18.19
N ILE A 480 -11.35 33.30 -17.95
CA ILE A 480 -10.11 33.68 -17.28
C ILE A 480 -8.94 33.70 -18.26
#